data_ed1020dcb6b0d82e610ccf4672316a1d
#
_entry.id   ed1020dcb6b0d82e610ccf4672316a1d
#
_cell.length_a   1.000
_cell.length_b   1.000
_cell.length_c   1.000
_cell.angle_alpha   90.00
_cell.angle_beta   90.00
_cell.angle_gamma   90.00
#
_symmetry.space_group_name_H-M   'P 1'
#
loop_
_entity.id
_entity.type
_entity.pdbx_description
1 polymer ?
#
loop_
_entity_poly.entity_id
_entity_poly.type
_entity_poly.pdbx_seq_one_letter_code
_entity_poly.pdbx_strand_id
1 'polypeptide(L)'
;LLVIAGDNLFGFDISEFIDHFKSYEDPTLAAYDVGDLEKAKSYGLIDVEGDEIVDFQEKPDDPKSTLVSIACYAFPADAIRFDEYLAGDNNPDEPGWFIQWLVDQGSVRPFSFDGIWYDIGTADSYLEAVEFALDGDNIVADDATVENSELGDNVHVLPGATIKNSTVEDTVVFQDASITDADVTNSVIDEEASVHDKDLDGSLLGQNSRVQ
;
A
#
# COMPACT_ATOMS: atom_id res chain seq x y z
N LEU A 1 0.22 9.05 20.09
CA LEU A 1 0.99 8.21 19.19
C LEU A 1 0.28 8.16 17.85
N LEU A 2 0.99 8.44 16.76
CA LEU A 2 0.54 8.21 15.39
C LEU A 2 1.28 6.99 14.84
N VAL A 3 0.56 6.06 14.23
CA VAL A 3 1.09 4.86 13.58
C VAL A 3 0.59 4.85 12.14
N ILE A 4 1.49 4.72 11.20
CA ILE A 4 1.20 4.63 9.76
C ILE A 4 2.01 3.48 9.19
N ALA A 5 1.38 2.57 8.47
CA ALA A 5 2.09 1.52 7.74
C ALA A 5 2.89 2.13 6.58
N GLY A 6 4.12 1.64 6.40
CA GLY A 6 5.05 2.20 5.41
C GLY A 6 4.77 1.80 3.95
N ASP A 7 3.85 0.88 3.75
CA ASP A 7 3.40 0.32 2.46
C ASP A 7 2.00 0.81 2.04
N ASN A 8 1.50 1.86 2.68
CA ASN A 8 0.19 2.42 2.36
C ASN A 8 0.30 3.80 1.70
N LEU A 9 -0.37 3.97 0.58
CA LEU A 9 -0.60 5.26 -0.08
C LEU A 9 -2.08 5.64 0.07
N PHE A 10 -2.36 6.81 0.66
CA PHE A 10 -3.72 7.32 0.84
C PHE A 10 -3.85 8.78 0.41
N GLY A 11 -5.02 9.16 -0.06
CA GLY A 11 -5.29 10.46 -0.68
C GLY A 11 -5.85 11.53 0.25
N PHE A 12 -5.81 11.35 1.59
CA PHE A 12 -6.23 12.38 2.53
C PHE A 12 -5.04 13.14 3.12
N ASP A 13 -5.27 14.37 3.58
CA ASP A 13 -4.27 15.13 4.32
C ASP A 13 -4.17 14.60 5.76
N ILE A 14 -2.98 14.18 6.14
CA ILE A 14 -2.72 13.67 7.50
C ILE A 14 -3.06 14.69 8.59
N SER A 15 -3.04 15.98 8.28
CA SER A 15 -3.44 17.02 9.22
C SER A 15 -4.94 16.97 9.53
N GLU A 16 -5.79 16.61 8.58
CA GLU A 16 -7.24 16.43 8.78
C GLU A 16 -7.51 15.24 9.72
N PHE A 17 -6.79 14.14 9.53
CA PHE A 17 -6.85 12.98 10.43
C PHE A 17 -6.43 13.34 11.86
N ILE A 18 -5.32 14.07 12.00
CA ILE A 18 -4.83 14.52 13.32
C ILE A 18 -5.82 15.49 13.99
N ASP A 19 -6.45 16.39 13.25
CA ASP A 19 -7.42 17.33 13.80
C ASP A 19 -8.73 16.64 14.19
N HIS A 20 -9.14 15.61 13.43
CA HIS A 20 -10.24 14.72 13.82
C HIS A 20 -9.92 14.00 15.14
N PHE A 21 -8.76 13.36 15.25
CA PHE A 21 -8.30 12.74 16.49
C PHE A 21 -8.33 13.70 17.69
N LYS A 22 -7.80 14.93 17.54
CA LYS A 22 -7.78 15.93 18.61
C LYS A 22 -9.17 16.39 19.04
N SER A 23 -10.18 16.28 18.19
CA SER A 23 -11.54 16.70 18.53
C SER A 23 -12.26 15.72 19.46
N TYR A 24 -11.85 14.46 19.50
CA TYR A 24 -12.42 13.41 20.36
C TYR A 24 -11.47 12.99 21.49
N GLU A 25 -10.17 13.00 21.23
CA GLU A 25 -9.11 12.45 22.11
C GLU A 25 -9.30 10.96 22.43
N ASP A 26 -10.07 10.22 21.59
CA ASP A 26 -10.25 8.77 21.63
C ASP A 26 -9.32 8.09 20.61
N PRO A 27 -8.99 6.78 20.76
CA PRO A 27 -8.34 6.03 19.72
C PRO A 27 -9.06 6.21 18.38
N THR A 28 -8.33 6.57 17.34
CA THR A 28 -8.88 6.89 16.03
C THR A 28 -8.17 6.06 14.97
N LEU A 29 -8.92 5.52 14.02
CA LEU A 29 -8.38 4.84 12.86
C LEU A 29 -8.94 5.43 11.57
N ALA A 30 -8.14 5.40 10.51
CA ALA A 30 -8.61 5.75 9.18
C ALA A 30 -9.39 4.58 8.59
N ALA A 31 -10.55 4.90 8.01
CA ALA A 31 -11.53 3.96 7.47
C ALA A 31 -11.77 4.21 5.99
N TYR A 32 -11.75 3.15 5.20
CA TYR A 32 -11.94 3.21 3.75
C TYR A 32 -12.96 2.17 3.27
N ASP A 33 -13.81 2.55 2.33
CA ASP A 33 -14.73 1.62 1.67
C ASP A 33 -14.06 1.01 0.44
N VAL A 34 -13.67 -0.27 0.53
CA VAL A 34 -13.01 -0.99 -0.57
C VAL A 34 -13.98 -1.41 -1.68
N GLY A 35 -15.30 -1.26 -1.47
CA GLY A 35 -16.36 -1.52 -2.47
C GLY A 35 -16.50 -2.99 -2.88
N ASP A 36 -15.72 -3.91 -2.32
CA ASP A 36 -15.68 -5.33 -2.68
C ASP A 36 -15.52 -6.21 -1.43
N LEU A 37 -16.45 -7.17 -1.24
CA LEU A 37 -16.44 -8.07 -0.09
C LEU A 37 -15.25 -9.05 -0.10
N GLU A 38 -14.76 -9.47 -1.27
CA GLU A 38 -13.58 -10.34 -1.34
C GLU A 38 -12.31 -9.59 -0.93
N LYS A 39 -12.18 -8.32 -1.35
CA LYS A 39 -11.08 -7.45 -0.88
C LYS A 39 -11.16 -7.23 0.63
N ALA A 40 -12.35 -7.02 1.18
CA ALA A 40 -12.56 -6.76 2.60
C ALA A 40 -12.06 -7.90 3.52
N LYS A 41 -11.96 -9.14 3.04
CA LYS A 41 -11.41 -10.28 3.79
C LYS A 41 -9.96 -10.13 4.22
N SER A 42 -9.22 -9.28 3.54
CA SER A 42 -7.78 -9.08 3.80
C SER A 42 -7.50 -8.05 4.89
N TYR A 43 -8.52 -7.36 5.39
CA TYR A 43 -8.38 -6.19 6.27
C TYR A 43 -9.23 -6.32 7.53
N GLY A 44 -9.00 -5.43 8.48
CA GLY A 44 -9.87 -5.26 9.65
C GLY A 44 -11.21 -4.63 9.24
N LEU A 45 -12.28 -5.40 9.29
CA LEU A 45 -13.63 -4.93 9.00
C LEU A 45 -14.16 -4.11 10.17
N ILE A 46 -14.81 -2.99 9.90
CA ILE A 46 -15.42 -2.15 10.93
C ILE A 46 -16.93 -1.99 10.71
N ASP A 47 -17.67 -1.94 11.81
CA ASP A 47 -19.06 -1.51 11.86
C ASP A 47 -19.17 -0.20 12.65
N VAL A 48 -19.91 0.77 12.12
CA VAL A 48 -19.95 2.13 12.65
C VAL A 48 -21.38 2.54 12.96
N GLU A 49 -21.63 3.00 14.18
CA GLU A 49 -22.88 3.65 14.59
C GLU A 49 -22.61 5.11 14.98
N GLY A 50 -23.13 6.03 14.15
CA GLY A 50 -22.86 7.47 14.34
C GLY A 50 -21.38 7.80 14.06
N ASP A 51 -20.66 8.20 15.09
CA ASP A 51 -19.24 8.56 15.05
C ASP A 51 -18.36 7.59 15.86
N GLU A 52 -18.84 6.36 16.11
CA GLU A 52 -18.18 5.35 16.93
C GLU A 52 -18.11 4.00 16.22
N ILE A 53 -16.99 3.29 16.34
CA ILE A 53 -16.85 1.92 15.90
C ILE A 53 -17.45 1.01 16.97
N VAL A 54 -18.47 0.24 16.58
CA VAL A 54 -19.21 -0.65 17.49
C VAL A 54 -18.80 -2.10 17.34
N ASP A 55 -18.16 -2.48 16.24
CA ASP A 55 -17.59 -3.82 16.01
C ASP A 55 -16.34 -3.73 15.15
N PHE A 56 -15.36 -4.58 15.43
CA PHE A 56 -14.14 -4.72 14.65
C PHE A 56 -13.82 -6.21 14.50
N GLN A 57 -13.59 -6.65 13.28
CA GLN A 57 -13.26 -8.04 12.98
C GLN A 57 -12.00 -8.10 12.12
N GLU A 58 -10.91 -8.62 12.68
CA GLU A 58 -9.66 -8.77 11.93
C GLU A 58 -9.78 -9.90 10.91
N LYS A 59 -9.62 -9.58 9.63
CA LYS A 59 -9.61 -10.50 8.46
C LYS A 59 -10.71 -11.58 8.53
N PRO A 60 -12.00 -11.21 8.54
CA PRO A 60 -13.10 -12.14 8.66
C PRO A 60 -13.26 -13.00 7.39
N ASP A 61 -13.57 -14.30 7.56
CA ASP A 61 -13.86 -15.20 6.45
C ASP A 61 -15.14 -14.82 5.67
N ASP A 62 -16.12 -14.21 6.36
CA ASP A 62 -17.44 -13.84 5.80
C ASP A 62 -17.75 -12.36 6.13
N PRO A 63 -17.11 -11.41 5.42
CA PRO A 63 -17.32 -9.98 5.66
C PRO A 63 -18.74 -9.56 5.27
N LYS A 64 -19.36 -8.71 6.09
CA LYS A 64 -20.74 -8.23 5.90
C LYS A 64 -20.80 -6.77 5.43
N SER A 65 -19.64 -6.13 5.34
CA SER A 65 -19.46 -4.74 4.95
C SER A 65 -18.19 -4.62 4.12
N THR A 66 -18.03 -3.53 3.41
CA THR A 66 -16.82 -3.18 2.65
C THR A 66 -16.01 -2.08 3.32
N LEU A 67 -16.48 -1.58 4.47
CA LEU A 67 -15.77 -0.56 5.24
C LEU A 67 -14.68 -1.21 6.08
N VAL A 68 -13.42 -0.86 5.83
CA VAL A 68 -12.26 -1.46 6.46
C VAL A 68 -11.38 -0.42 7.16
N SER A 69 -10.67 -0.88 8.17
CA SER A 69 -9.57 -0.15 8.80
C SER A 69 -8.34 -0.22 7.90
N ILE A 70 -7.79 0.92 7.55
CA ILE A 70 -6.46 1.00 6.97
C ILE A 70 -5.42 1.23 8.08
N ALA A 71 -4.18 0.85 7.83
CA ALA A 71 -3.14 0.89 8.84
C ALA A 71 -2.63 2.32 9.14
N CYS A 72 -3.55 3.21 9.50
CA CYS A 72 -3.31 4.56 9.99
C CYS A 72 -4.11 4.78 11.28
N TYR A 73 -3.40 4.88 12.40
CA TYR A 73 -3.98 4.93 13.74
C TYR A 73 -3.44 6.11 14.55
N ALA A 74 -4.29 6.74 15.36
CA ALA A 74 -3.88 7.71 16.37
C ALA A 74 -4.40 7.28 17.75
N PHE A 75 -3.50 7.26 18.74
CA PHE A 75 -3.81 6.83 20.09
C PHE A 75 -3.51 7.94 21.10
N PRO A 76 -4.43 8.27 22.02
CA PRO A 76 -4.11 9.06 23.20
C PRO A 76 -3.21 8.24 24.15
N ALA A 77 -2.52 8.89 25.06
CA ALA A 77 -1.50 8.23 25.88
C ALA A 77 -2.07 7.12 26.79
N ASP A 78 -3.28 7.25 27.24
CA ASP A 78 -3.98 6.28 28.12
C ASP A 78 -4.55 5.07 27.37
N ALA A 79 -4.70 5.16 26.04
CA ALA A 79 -5.06 4.04 25.19
C ALA A 79 -3.86 3.18 24.74
N ILE A 80 -2.62 3.66 24.99
CA ILE A 80 -1.39 2.89 24.69
C ILE A 80 -1.19 1.83 25.79
N ARG A 81 -2.00 0.79 25.75
CA ARG A 81 -2.04 -0.31 26.74
C ARG A 81 -1.48 -1.61 26.19
N PHE A 82 -0.39 -1.54 25.41
CA PHE A 82 0.21 -2.74 24.80
C PHE A 82 0.66 -3.77 25.81
N ASP A 83 1.22 -3.36 26.95
CA ASP A 83 1.66 -4.28 28.00
C ASP A 83 0.47 -5.06 28.58
N GLU A 84 -0.68 -4.41 28.77
CA GLU A 84 -1.90 -5.04 29.26
C GLU A 84 -2.48 -6.03 28.22
N TYR A 85 -2.53 -5.59 26.94
CA TYR A 85 -2.96 -6.44 25.84
C TYR A 85 -2.10 -7.70 25.72
N LEU A 86 -0.76 -7.54 25.73
CA LEU A 86 0.20 -8.64 25.59
C LEU A 86 0.30 -9.53 26.84
N ALA A 87 -0.10 -9.04 28.02
CA ALA A 87 -0.15 -9.85 29.22
C ALA A 87 -1.36 -10.81 29.25
N GLY A 88 -2.36 -10.58 28.39
CA GLY A 88 -3.48 -11.47 28.14
C GLY A 88 -3.12 -12.60 27.17
N ASP A 89 -4.08 -13.49 26.91
CA ASP A 89 -3.97 -14.54 25.88
C ASP A 89 -4.43 -14.01 24.51
N ASN A 90 -3.87 -12.83 24.12
CA ASN A 90 -4.23 -12.11 22.89
C ASN A 90 -3.22 -12.38 21.78
N ASN A 91 -3.65 -12.21 20.53
CA ASN A 91 -2.79 -12.40 19.37
C ASN A 91 -1.78 -11.22 19.26
N PRO A 92 -0.45 -11.47 19.30
CA PRO A 92 0.55 -10.40 19.26
C PRO A 92 0.98 -9.98 17.84
N ASP A 93 0.55 -10.71 16.79
CA ASP A 93 1.19 -10.63 15.48
C ASP A 93 0.68 -9.45 14.63
N GLU A 94 -0.61 -9.10 14.72
CA GLU A 94 -1.22 -8.10 13.85
C GLU A 94 -1.84 -6.96 14.66
N PRO A 95 -1.60 -5.69 14.27
CA PRO A 95 -2.17 -4.53 14.97
C PRO A 95 -3.69 -4.53 15.06
N GLY A 96 -4.39 -5.11 14.09
CA GLY A 96 -5.85 -5.16 14.06
C GLY A 96 -6.45 -5.89 15.26
N TRP A 97 -5.80 -6.93 15.78
CA TRP A 97 -6.24 -7.61 17.01
C TRP A 97 -6.18 -6.69 18.25
N PHE A 98 -5.21 -5.80 18.30
CA PHE A 98 -5.16 -4.78 19.34
C PHE A 98 -6.30 -3.76 19.19
N ILE A 99 -6.62 -3.36 17.97
CA ILE A 99 -7.77 -2.46 17.70
C ILE A 99 -9.08 -3.13 18.10
N GLN A 100 -9.28 -4.39 17.72
CA GLN A 100 -10.46 -5.17 18.14
C GLN A 100 -10.59 -5.18 19.67
N TRP A 101 -9.49 -5.45 20.38
CA TRP A 101 -9.47 -5.43 21.84
C TRP A 101 -9.79 -4.02 22.40
N LEU A 102 -9.32 -2.94 21.77
CA LEU A 102 -9.65 -1.58 22.19
C LEU A 102 -11.14 -1.26 22.02
N VAL A 103 -11.76 -1.69 20.92
CA VAL A 103 -13.21 -1.54 20.69
C VAL A 103 -14.02 -2.21 21.80
N ASP A 104 -13.60 -3.38 22.28
CA ASP A 104 -14.22 -4.06 23.43
C ASP A 104 -14.03 -3.32 24.77
N GLN A 105 -13.04 -2.43 24.87
CA GLN A 105 -12.72 -1.72 26.10
C GLN A 105 -13.32 -0.31 26.19
N GLY A 106 -13.68 0.31 25.06
CA GLY A 106 -14.20 1.67 25.05
C GLY A 106 -14.37 2.24 23.65
N SER A 107 -14.53 3.57 23.58
CA SER A 107 -14.79 4.25 22.32
C SER A 107 -13.56 4.25 21.41
N VAL A 108 -13.78 3.89 20.15
CA VAL A 108 -12.84 4.04 19.05
C VAL A 108 -13.52 4.78 17.91
N ARG A 109 -12.84 5.76 17.30
CA ARG A 109 -13.41 6.65 16.30
C ARG A 109 -12.96 6.29 14.88
N PRO A 110 -13.87 6.23 13.93
CA PRO A 110 -13.50 6.15 12.51
C PRO A 110 -13.20 7.56 11.96
N PHE A 111 -12.18 7.67 11.15
CA PHE A 111 -11.96 8.78 10.23
C PHE A 111 -12.19 8.26 8.82
N SER A 112 -13.40 8.40 8.31
CA SER A 112 -13.72 8.01 6.94
C SER A 112 -13.31 9.09 5.95
N PHE A 113 -12.73 8.70 4.83
CA PHE A 113 -12.31 9.61 3.78
C PHE A 113 -12.71 9.06 2.41
N ASP A 114 -12.87 9.98 1.48
CA ASP A 114 -13.07 9.68 0.06
C ASP A 114 -11.74 9.83 -0.69
N GLY A 115 -11.59 9.15 -1.83
CA GLY A 115 -10.41 9.24 -2.68
C GLY A 115 -9.71 7.91 -2.86
N ILE A 116 -8.39 7.92 -2.83
CA ILE A 116 -7.58 6.73 -3.08
C ILE A 116 -7.02 6.13 -1.80
N TRP A 117 -6.89 4.82 -1.84
CA TRP A 117 -6.06 4.06 -0.94
C TRP A 117 -5.49 2.84 -1.66
N TYR A 118 -4.17 2.67 -1.58
CA TYR A 118 -3.45 1.50 -2.06
C TYR A 118 -2.67 0.87 -0.91
N ASP A 119 -2.86 -0.43 -0.74
CA ASP A 119 -2.07 -1.30 0.11
C ASP A 119 -1.02 -1.99 -0.78
N ILE A 120 0.23 -1.53 -0.69
CA ILE A 120 1.32 -1.95 -1.57
C ILE A 120 1.95 -3.25 -1.05
N GLY A 121 1.16 -4.32 -1.04
CA GLY A 121 1.60 -5.65 -0.59
C GLY A 121 2.04 -6.59 -1.72
N THR A 122 1.80 -6.22 -2.99
CA THR A 122 2.13 -7.05 -4.16
C THR A 122 2.72 -6.21 -5.29
N ALA A 123 3.32 -6.85 -6.30
CA ALA A 123 3.79 -6.15 -7.49
C ALA A 123 2.64 -5.46 -8.23
N ASP A 124 1.48 -6.10 -8.31
CA ASP A 124 0.30 -5.54 -8.99
C ASP A 124 -0.20 -4.28 -8.28
N SER A 125 -0.38 -4.33 -6.94
CA SER A 125 -0.81 -3.14 -6.19
C SER A 125 0.23 -2.02 -6.19
N TYR A 126 1.52 -2.35 -6.30
CA TYR A 126 2.58 -1.37 -6.48
C TYR A 126 2.48 -0.68 -7.84
N LEU A 127 2.26 -1.44 -8.93
CA LEU A 127 2.10 -0.89 -10.27
C LEU A 127 0.82 -0.06 -10.41
N GLU A 128 -0.30 -0.49 -9.79
CA GLU A 128 -1.53 0.33 -9.71
C GLU A 128 -1.27 1.69 -9.02
N ALA A 129 -0.47 1.71 -7.95
CA ALA A 129 -0.10 2.94 -7.28
C ALA A 129 0.83 3.83 -8.14
N VAL A 130 1.73 3.23 -8.91
CA VAL A 130 2.62 3.92 -9.85
C VAL A 130 1.82 4.50 -11.02
N GLU A 131 0.90 3.73 -11.63
CA GLU A 131 -0.02 4.19 -12.67
C GLU A 131 -0.81 5.42 -12.20
N PHE A 132 -1.40 5.33 -11.00
CA PHE A 132 -2.10 6.47 -10.42
C PHE A 132 -1.18 7.70 -10.25
N ALA A 133 0.06 7.51 -9.80
CA ALA A 133 0.98 8.60 -9.52
C ALA A 133 1.52 9.24 -10.81
N LEU A 134 1.67 8.48 -11.88
CA LEU A 134 2.21 8.94 -13.17
C LEU A 134 1.12 9.45 -14.12
N ASP A 135 -0.11 8.93 -14.02
CA ASP A 135 -1.27 9.34 -14.85
C ASP A 135 -0.95 9.34 -16.37
N GLY A 136 -0.26 8.31 -16.84
CA GLY A 136 0.20 8.14 -18.22
C GLY A 136 1.55 8.79 -18.54
N ASP A 137 2.11 9.59 -17.65
CA ASP A 137 3.43 10.17 -17.81
C ASP A 137 4.56 9.19 -17.50
N ASN A 138 5.77 9.51 -17.93
CA ASN A 138 6.98 8.74 -17.64
C ASN A 138 7.95 9.55 -16.79
N ILE A 139 8.61 8.91 -15.84
CA ILE A 139 9.72 9.48 -15.10
C ILE A 139 11.00 8.74 -15.45
N VAL A 140 11.99 9.45 -15.98
CA VAL A 140 13.30 8.90 -16.31
C VAL A 140 14.37 9.71 -15.59
N ALA A 141 15.19 9.03 -14.80
CA ALA A 141 16.28 9.67 -14.08
C ALA A 141 17.33 10.28 -15.05
N ASP A 142 17.96 11.38 -14.65
CA ASP A 142 18.90 12.12 -15.49
C ASP A 142 20.12 11.29 -15.94
N ASP A 143 20.53 10.32 -15.15
CA ASP A 143 21.66 9.42 -15.38
C ASP A 143 21.27 8.03 -15.90
N ALA A 144 19.97 7.80 -16.12
CA ALA A 144 19.49 6.62 -16.81
C ALA A 144 19.78 6.68 -18.31
N THR A 145 19.94 5.52 -18.94
CA THR A 145 20.20 5.39 -20.37
C THR A 145 19.01 4.76 -21.08
N VAL A 146 18.40 5.47 -22.01
CA VAL A 146 17.35 4.94 -22.90
C VAL A 146 17.82 5.11 -24.34
N GLU A 147 18.17 4.02 -25.01
CA GLU A 147 18.75 4.03 -26.36
C GLU A 147 17.96 3.12 -27.31
N ASN A 148 17.55 3.64 -28.48
CA ASN A 148 16.81 2.92 -29.52
C ASN A 148 15.58 2.17 -28.97
N SER A 149 14.88 2.75 -28.01
CA SER A 149 13.80 2.13 -27.25
C SER A 149 12.55 3.02 -27.27
N GLU A 150 11.39 2.41 -27.09
CA GLU A 150 10.11 3.07 -26.95
C GLU A 150 9.61 2.90 -25.52
N LEU A 151 9.23 4.00 -24.88
CA LEU A 151 8.55 3.99 -23.60
C LEU A 151 7.08 4.29 -23.86
N GLY A 152 6.21 3.35 -23.49
CA GLY A 152 4.76 3.53 -23.42
C GLY A 152 4.37 4.38 -22.22
N ASP A 153 3.17 4.19 -21.72
CA ASP A 153 2.66 4.92 -20.55
C ASP A 153 3.23 4.34 -19.23
N ASN A 154 3.23 5.15 -18.18
CA ASN A 154 3.51 4.78 -16.78
C ASN A 154 4.86 4.07 -16.55
N VAL A 155 5.91 4.52 -17.22
CA VAL A 155 7.26 3.96 -17.04
C VAL A 155 8.06 4.81 -16.07
N HIS A 156 8.57 4.17 -15.01
CA HIS A 156 9.48 4.81 -14.07
C HIS A 156 10.87 4.17 -14.15
N VAL A 157 11.83 4.92 -14.65
CA VAL A 157 13.23 4.50 -14.81
C VAL A 157 14.09 5.21 -13.79
N LEU A 158 14.66 4.44 -12.86
CA LEU A 158 15.44 4.95 -11.74
C LEU A 158 16.92 5.18 -12.11
N PRO A 159 17.71 5.85 -11.23
CA PRO A 159 19.10 6.21 -11.50
C PRO A 159 19.97 5.04 -11.95
N GLY A 160 20.82 5.26 -12.94
CA GLY A 160 21.76 4.26 -13.45
C GLY A 160 21.16 3.15 -14.31
N ALA A 161 19.82 3.04 -14.37
CA ALA A 161 19.15 2.01 -15.16
C ALA A 161 19.39 2.17 -16.66
N THR A 162 19.37 1.07 -17.41
CA THR A 162 19.66 1.03 -18.84
C THR A 162 18.57 0.28 -19.61
N ILE A 163 17.97 0.93 -20.62
CA ILE A 163 16.98 0.34 -21.52
C ILE A 163 17.51 0.50 -22.95
N LYS A 164 17.72 -0.61 -23.68
CA LYS A 164 18.28 -0.61 -25.04
C LYS A 164 17.51 -1.53 -25.98
N ASN A 165 17.20 -1.04 -27.19
CA ASN A 165 16.52 -1.78 -28.24
C ASN A 165 15.24 -2.47 -27.76
N SER A 166 14.44 -1.82 -26.93
CA SER A 166 13.37 -2.44 -26.14
C SER A 166 12.11 -1.56 -26.16
N THR A 167 10.95 -2.20 -25.94
CA THR A 167 9.69 -1.50 -25.64
C THR A 167 9.34 -1.73 -24.18
N VAL A 168 9.00 -0.68 -23.45
CA VAL A 168 8.67 -0.78 -22.02
C VAL A 168 7.40 0.01 -21.73
N GLU A 169 6.42 -0.57 -21.04
CA GLU A 169 5.14 0.04 -20.68
C GLU A 169 4.70 -0.44 -19.30
N ASP A 170 3.98 0.39 -18.53
CA ASP A 170 3.44 0.06 -17.19
C ASP A 170 4.48 -0.64 -16.28
N THR A 171 5.71 -0.14 -16.27
CA THR A 171 6.86 -0.87 -15.69
C THR A 171 7.75 0.05 -14.87
N VAL A 172 8.22 -0.47 -13.75
CA VAL A 172 9.26 0.19 -12.94
C VAL A 172 10.60 -0.52 -13.12
N VAL A 173 11.60 0.24 -13.54
CA VAL A 173 12.99 -0.23 -13.73
C VAL A 173 13.86 0.42 -12.66
N PHE A 174 14.24 -0.36 -11.65
CA PHE A 174 14.97 0.10 -10.50
C PHE A 174 16.42 0.45 -10.80
N GLN A 175 17.12 0.97 -9.81
CA GLN A 175 18.47 1.46 -9.90
C GLN A 175 19.43 0.41 -10.47
N ASP A 176 20.26 0.83 -11.44
CA ASP A 176 21.28 -0.01 -12.10
C ASP A 176 20.73 -1.28 -12.78
N ALA A 177 19.40 -1.42 -12.91
CA ALA A 177 18.79 -2.52 -13.66
C ALA A 177 18.94 -2.32 -15.18
N SER A 178 18.85 -3.40 -15.95
CA SER A 178 19.02 -3.34 -17.40
C SER A 178 18.00 -4.18 -18.17
N ILE A 179 17.44 -3.58 -19.24
CA ILE A 179 16.56 -4.23 -20.20
C ILE A 179 17.19 -4.05 -21.58
N THR A 180 17.43 -5.16 -22.30
CA THR A 180 18.07 -5.11 -23.60
C THR A 180 17.43 -6.13 -24.54
N ASP A 181 17.08 -5.68 -25.78
CA ASP A 181 16.49 -6.50 -26.83
C ASP A 181 15.22 -7.26 -26.36
N ALA A 182 14.29 -6.58 -25.66
CA ALA A 182 13.12 -7.19 -25.02
C ALA A 182 11.92 -6.24 -24.99
N ASP A 183 10.71 -6.78 -25.03
CA ASP A 183 9.46 -6.08 -24.73
C ASP A 183 9.04 -6.40 -23.29
N VAL A 184 8.85 -5.38 -22.45
CA VAL A 184 8.54 -5.53 -21.02
C VAL A 184 7.32 -4.71 -20.65
N THR A 185 6.28 -5.38 -20.14
CA THR A 185 5.03 -4.73 -19.71
C THR A 185 4.59 -5.20 -18.33
N ASN A 186 3.83 -4.35 -17.62
CA ASN A 186 3.24 -4.67 -16.32
C ASN A 186 4.24 -5.29 -15.31
N SER A 187 5.48 -4.78 -15.27
CA SER A 187 6.56 -5.48 -14.58
C SER A 187 7.35 -4.59 -13.63
N VAL A 188 7.93 -5.23 -12.62
CA VAL A 188 8.89 -4.61 -11.71
C VAL A 188 10.24 -5.28 -11.89
N ILE A 189 11.22 -4.52 -12.35
CA ILE A 189 12.61 -4.97 -12.56
C ILE A 189 13.47 -4.34 -11.47
N ASP A 190 13.78 -5.12 -10.45
CA ASP A 190 14.44 -4.66 -9.23
C ASP A 190 15.92 -4.30 -9.43
N GLU A 191 16.56 -3.75 -8.42
CA GLU A 191 17.91 -3.23 -8.43
C GLU A 191 18.94 -4.25 -8.98
N GLU A 192 19.81 -3.81 -9.90
CA GLU A 192 20.83 -4.63 -10.56
C GLU A 192 20.29 -5.87 -11.30
N ALA A 193 18.98 -6.00 -11.49
CA ALA A 193 18.40 -7.08 -12.28
C ALA A 193 18.63 -6.85 -13.79
N SER A 194 18.68 -7.92 -14.57
CA SER A 194 18.90 -7.84 -16.01
C SER A 194 17.96 -8.73 -16.83
N VAL A 195 17.40 -8.15 -17.88
CA VAL A 195 16.57 -8.81 -18.88
C VAL A 195 17.26 -8.68 -20.23
N HIS A 196 17.50 -9.81 -20.93
CA HIS A 196 18.11 -9.81 -22.23
C HIS A 196 17.48 -10.85 -23.16
N ASP A 197 17.07 -10.41 -24.36
CA ASP A 197 16.46 -11.25 -25.40
C ASP A 197 15.24 -12.08 -24.89
N LYS A 198 14.45 -11.50 -23.97
CA LYS A 198 13.24 -12.12 -23.40
C LYS A 198 12.17 -11.07 -23.08
N ASP A 199 11.00 -11.27 -23.66
CA ASP A 199 9.82 -10.47 -23.34
C ASP A 199 9.23 -10.89 -21.99
N LEU A 200 8.78 -9.90 -21.24
CA LEU A 200 8.17 -10.10 -19.93
C LEU A 200 6.83 -9.37 -19.85
N ASP A 201 5.86 -10.01 -19.22
CA ASP A 201 4.57 -9.44 -18.87
C ASP A 201 4.18 -9.89 -17.46
N GLY A 202 3.71 -8.96 -16.60
CA GLY A 202 3.26 -9.25 -15.24
C GLY A 202 4.35 -9.85 -14.35
N SER A 203 5.61 -9.41 -14.50
CA SER A 203 6.75 -10.06 -13.86
C SER A 203 7.35 -9.21 -12.73
N LEU A 204 7.72 -9.87 -11.63
CA LEU A 204 8.56 -9.30 -10.58
C LEU A 204 9.93 -9.99 -10.61
N LEU A 205 10.96 -9.27 -11.06
CA LEU A 205 12.34 -9.71 -10.98
C LEU A 205 12.99 -9.11 -9.74
N GLY A 206 13.38 -9.96 -8.79
CA GLY A 206 14.09 -9.50 -7.59
C GLY A 206 15.54 -9.08 -7.89
N GLN A 207 16.13 -8.40 -6.93
CA GLN A 207 17.47 -7.84 -7.00
C GLN A 207 18.51 -8.85 -7.52
N ASN A 208 19.41 -8.40 -8.43
CA ASN A 208 20.46 -9.20 -9.06
C ASN A 208 19.96 -10.40 -9.91
N SER A 209 18.66 -10.52 -10.19
CA SER A 209 18.12 -11.57 -11.04
C SER A 209 18.56 -11.40 -12.49
N ARG A 210 18.67 -12.49 -13.23
CA ARG A 210 19.03 -12.48 -14.66
C ARG A 210 18.11 -13.38 -15.47
N VAL A 211 17.52 -12.80 -16.52
CA VAL A 211 16.67 -13.48 -17.50
C VAL A 211 17.28 -13.31 -18.87
N GLN A 212 17.52 -14.46 -19.57
CA GLN A 212 18.15 -14.52 -20.90
C GLN A 212 17.47 -15.56 -21.76
#